data_33119c8566583732769bf83d4fc7f171
#
_entry.id   33119c8566583732769bf83d4fc7f171
#
_cell.length_a   1.000
_cell.length_b   1.000
_cell.length_c   1.000
_cell.angle_alpha   90.00
_cell.angle_beta   90.00
_cell.angle_gamma   90.00
#
_symmetry.space_group_name_H-M   'P 1'
#
loop_
_entity.id
_entity.type
_entity.pdbx_description
1 polymer ?
#
loop_
_entity_poly.entity_id
_entity_poly.type
_entity_poly.pdbx_seq_one_letter_code
_entity_poly.pdbx_strand_id
1 'polypeptide(L)'
;MDNLTSNHLKKIELSLPSEYYFDENFYIKELKKIWSKNWIYVCHVSRLKKKLSFLTLSIGKQNIIIVQNSEGKLKAYFNTCRHRGSILCEKETGVLKSKVFVCPYHQWSYSVDTGQLLKVASFSELPDGFKKDEVSLL
;
A
#
# COMPACT_ATOMS: atom_id res chain seq x y z
N MET A 1 -13.91 21.83 31.45
CA MET A 1 -12.93 22.51 30.58
C MET A 1 -11.60 22.42 31.31
N ASP A 2 -10.96 21.27 31.17
CA ASP A 2 -9.71 21.02 31.86
C ASP A 2 -8.59 21.77 31.15
N ASN A 3 -7.90 22.55 31.95
CA ASN A 3 -6.79 23.39 31.58
C ASN A 3 -5.71 22.57 30.86
N LEU A 4 -5.65 22.70 29.56
CA LEU A 4 -4.44 22.46 28.78
C LEU A 4 -3.42 23.59 29.08
N THR A 5 -3.19 23.84 30.36
CA THR A 5 -2.16 24.77 30.79
C THR A 5 -0.82 24.07 30.72
N SER A 6 -0.13 24.40 29.64
CA SER A 6 1.33 24.63 29.65
C SER A 6 2.10 23.75 30.66
N ASN A 7 2.42 22.52 30.22
CA ASN A 7 3.64 21.94 30.72
C ASN A 7 4.79 22.87 30.26
N HIS A 8 5.05 23.92 31.07
CA HIS A 8 6.22 24.74 30.85
C HIS A 8 7.42 23.80 30.86
N LEU A 9 8.09 23.72 29.73
CA LEU A 9 9.37 23.04 29.65
C LEU A 9 10.25 23.62 30.79
N LYS A 10 10.46 22.83 31.83
CA LYS A 10 11.27 23.23 32.98
C LYS A 10 12.74 23.34 32.61
N LYS A 11 13.10 22.86 31.44
CA LYS A 11 14.47 22.84 30.91
C LYS A 11 14.41 22.90 29.39
N ILE A 12 15.28 23.69 28.79
CA ILE A 12 15.54 23.65 27.36
C ILE A 12 16.35 22.39 27.08
N GLU A 13 15.79 21.47 26.32
CA GLU A 13 16.50 20.29 25.87
C GLU A 13 16.93 20.47 24.42
N LEU A 14 18.10 19.96 24.10
CA LEU A 14 18.55 19.93 22.70
C LEU A 14 17.68 18.97 21.89
N SER A 15 17.54 19.28 20.61
CA SER A 15 16.92 18.37 19.66
C SER A 15 17.76 17.09 19.51
N LEU A 16 17.24 16.12 18.77
CA LEU A 16 17.99 14.92 18.44
C LEU A 16 19.29 15.27 17.72
N PRO A 17 20.37 14.52 17.95
CA PRO A 17 21.60 14.64 17.18
C PRO A 17 21.34 14.60 15.68
N SER A 18 22.11 15.34 14.89
CA SER A 18 21.87 15.53 13.45
C SER A 18 21.89 14.23 12.64
N GLU A 19 22.66 13.24 13.06
CA GLU A 19 22.74 11.93 12.43
C GLU A 19 21.38 11.21 12.38
N TYR A 20 20.47 11.46 13.32
CA TYR A 20 19.11 10.88 13.28
C TYR A 20 18.28 11.38 12.09
N TYR A 21 18.66 12.53 11.51
CA TYR A 21 17.94 13.12 10.37
C TYR A 21 18.54 12.76 9.01
N PHE A 22 19.80 12.35 8.95
CA PHE A 22 20.53 12.21 7.69
C PHE A 22 21.19 10.84 7.48
N ASP A 23 21.39 10.04 8.55
CA ASP A 23 22.05 8.73 8.44
C ASP A 23 21.07 7.66 7.93
N GLU A 24 21.42 7.02 6.82
CA GLU A 24 20.62 5.96 6.19
C GLU A 24 20.40 4.76 7.12
N ASN A 25 21.34 4.45 8.02
CA ASN A 25 21.18 3.35 8.96
C ASN A 25 20.08 3.62 9.98
N PHE A 26 19.88 4.88 10.41
CA PHE A 26 18.75 5.26 11.24
C PHE A 26 17.44 5.12 10.47
N TYR A 27 17.38 5.61 9.24
CA TYR A 27 16.21 5.44 8.39
C TYR A 27 15.82 3.96 8.18
N ILE A 28 16.80 3.07 7.93
CA ILE A 28 16.56 1.63 7.82
C ILE A 28 16.00 1.05 9.14
N LYS A 29 16.48 1.50 10.29
CA LYS A 29 15.95 1.10 11.60
C LYS A 29 14.52 1.61 11.81
N GLU A 30 14.22 2.85 11.41
CA GLU A 30 12.88 3.42 11.47
C GLU A 30 11.89 2.65 10.59
N LEU A 31 12.27 2.34 9.35
CA LEU A 31 11.45 1.51 8.46
C LEU A 31 11.04 0.19 9.11
N LYS A 32 11.97 -0.47 9.81
CA LYS A 32 11.73 -1.76 10.46
C LYS A 32 10.96 -1.64 11.78
N LYS A 33 11.18 -0.58 12.56
CA LYS A 33 10.67 -0.47 13.94
C LYS A 33 9.42 0.41 14.05
N ILE A 34 9.27 1.38 13.16
CA ILE A 34 8.21 2.37 13.20
C ILE A 34 7.28 2.20 12.00
N TRP A 35 7.78 2.47 10.80
CA TRP A 35 6.96 2.56 9.59
C TRP A 35 6.26 1.25 9.21
N SER A 36 6.88 0.09 9.45
CA SER A 36 6.29 -1.23 9.14
C SER A 36 5.41 -1.80 10.26
N LYS A 37 5.32 -1.14 11.42
CA LYS A 37 4.64 -1.69 12.60
C LYS A 37 3.56 -0.79 13.18
N ASN A 38 3.44 0.43 12.71
CA ASN A 38 2.48 1.39 13.23
C ASN A 38 1.47 1.80 12.17
N TRP A 39 0.35 2.32 12.63
CA TRP A 39 -0.62 2.96 11.75
C TRP A 39 0.00 4.22 11.14
N ILE A 40 -0.13 4.34 9.81
CA ILE A 40 0.39 5.46 9.05
C ILE A 40 -0.79 6.21 8.44
N TYR A 41 -0.82 7.52 8.68
CA TYR A 41 -1.76 8.38 7.99
C TYR A 41 -1.40 8.47 6.50
N VAL A 42 -2.34 8.10 5.64
CA VAL A 42 -2.13 8.14 4.18
C VAL A 42 -2.85 9.35 3.57
N CYS A 43 -4.15 9.46 3.80
CA CYS A 43 -4.95 10.57 3.29
C CYS A 43 -6.33 10.61 3.97
N HIS A 44 -7.05 11.71 3.76
CA HIS A 44 -8.45 11.76 4.11
C HIS A 44 -9.28 10.90 3.16
N VAL A 45 -10.29 10.20 3.67
CA VAL A 45 -11.14 9.28 2.90
C VAL A 45 -11.84 9.94 1.71
N SER A 46 -12.02 11.27 1.76
CA SER A 46 -12.61 12.03 0.65
C SER A 46 -11.82 11.96 -0.66
N ARG A 47 -10.57 11.53 -0.63
CA ARG A 47 -9.78 11.30 -1.85
C ARG A 47 -10.19 10.03 -2.61
N LEU A 48 -10.90 9.12 -1.95
CA LEU A 48 -11.36 7.84 -2.50
C LEU A 48 -12.90 7.76 -2.51
N LYS A 49 -13.59 8.83 -2.91
CA LYS A 49 -15.07 8.94 -2.86
C LYS A 49 -15.81 8.05 -3.87
N LYS A 50 -15.18 7.75 -5.00
CA LYS A 50 -15.82 7.00 -6.07
C LYS A 50 -15.41 5.53 -5.98
N LYS A 51 -16.35 4.62 -6.22
CA LYS A 51 -16.04 3.20 -6.39
C LYS A 51 -14.94 3.03 -7.42
N LEU A 52 -14.01 2.14 -7.14
CA LEU A 52 -12.82 1.87 -7.94
C LEU A 52 -11.81 3.02 -8.02
N SER A 53 -11.99 4.12 -7.26
CA SER A 53 -10.92 5.09 -7.09
C SER A 53 -9.78 4.51 -6.27
N PHE A 54 -8.56 4.84 -6.63
CA PHE A 54 -7.36 4.36 -5.97
C PHE A 54 -6.34 5.47 -5.76
N LEU A 55 -5.43 5.22 -4.84
CA LEU A 55 -4.17 5.94 -4.71
C LEU A 55 -3.05 4.93 -4.44
N THR A 56 -1.84 5.26 -4.88
CA THR A 56 -0.62 4.52 -4.58
C THR A 56 0.30 5.34 -3.69
N LEU A 57 1.07 4.68 -2.86
CA LEU A 57 2.11 5.30 -2.04
C LEU A 57 3.27 4.33 -1.84
N SER A 58 4.45 4.88 -1.59
CA SER A 58 5.63 4.09 -1.26
C SER A 58 6.05 4.34 0.19
N ILE A 59 6.33 3.27 0.91
CA ILE A 59 6.91 3.30 2.25
C ILE A 59 8.21 2.49 2.19
N GLY A 60 9.33 3.19 2.21
CA GLY A 60 10.61 2.58 1.90
C GLY A 60 10.61 1.97 0.49
N LYS A 61 10.89 0.67 0.41
CA LYS A 61 10.89 -0.08 -0.86
C LYS A 61 9.54 -0.72 -1.20
N GLN A 62 8.54 -0.59 -0.34
CA GLN A 62 7.21 -1.17 -0.56
C GLN A 62 6.29 -0.17 -1.24
N ASN A 63 5.69 -0.56 -2.35
CA ASN A 63 4.66 0.20 -3.03
C ASN A 63 3.29 -0.42 -2.71
N ILE A 64 2.36 0.41 -2.27
CA ILE A 64 1.03 0.00 -1.80
C ILE A 64 -0.02 0.71 -2.66
N ILE A 65 -1.08 -0.01 -3.00
CA ILE A 65 -2.28 0.56 -3.60
C ILE A 65 -3.43 0.49 -2.59
N ILE A 66 -4.09 1.62 -2.36
CA ILE A 66 -5.32 1.70 -1.60
C ILE A 66 -6.45 1.99 -2.58
N VAL A 67 -7.50 1.20 -2.54
CA VAL A 67 -8.61 1.29 -3.48
C VAL A 67 -9.95 1.23 -2.76
N GLN A 68 -10.91 2.02 -3.21
CA GLN A 68 -12.30 1.78 -2.84
C GLN A 68 -12.86 0.67 -3.74
N ASN A 69 -13.23 -0.45 -3.16
CA ASN A 69 -13.71 -1.61 -3.92
C ASN A 69 -15.12 -1.40 -4.50
N SER A 70 -15.66 -2.41 -5.18
CA SER A 70 -16.96 -2.32 -5.82
C SER A 70 -18.13 -2.16 -4.84
N GLU A 71 -17.92 -2.55 -3.57
CA GLU A 71 -18.91 -2.39 -2.48
C GLU A 71 -18.80 -1.04 -1.77
N GLY A 72 -17.78 -0.23 -2.09
CA GLY A 72 -17.50 1.04 -1.41
C GLY A 72 -16.61 0.91 -0.17
N LYS A 73 -16.05 -0.27 0.09
CA LYS A 73 -15.11 -0.53 1.19
C LYS A 73 -13.69 -0.23 0.76
N LEU A 74 -12.86 0.26 1.68
CA LEU A 74 -11.44 0.45 1.42
C LEU A 74 -10.70 -0.88 1.55
N LYS A 75 -9.84 -1.13 0.57
CA LYS A 75 -8.91 -2.24 0.52
C LYS A 75 -7.50 -1.71 0.27
N ALA A 76 -6.51 -2.41 0.78
CA ALA A 76 -5.10 -2.11 0.52
C ALA A 76 -4.39 -3.39 0.11
N TYR A 77 -3.50 -3.27 -0.87
CA TYR A 77 -2.70 -4.37 -1.38
C TYR A 77 -1.27 -3.88 -1.67
N PHE A 78 -0.30 -4.76 -1.65
CA PHE A 78 0.96 -4.45 -2.29
C PHE A 78 0.73 -4.21 -3.79
N ASN A 79 1.17 -3.07 -4.29
CA ASN A 79 1.04 -2.69 -5.70
C ASN A 79 2.06 -3.45 -6.57
N THR A 80 2.16 -4.75 -6.37
CA THR A 80 3.20 -5.60 -6.93
C THR A 80 2.59 -6.90 -7.41
N CYS A 81 2.79 -7.22 -8.70
CA CYS A 81 2.33 -8.46 -9.30
C CYS A 81 3.08 -9.66 -8.69
N ARG A 82 2.34 -10.68 -8.27
CA ARG A 82 2.87 -11.90 -7.65
C ARG A 82 3.64 -12.80 -8.63
N HIS A 83 3.59 -12.51 -9.93
CA HIS A 83 4.37 -13.25 -10.95
C HIS A 83 5.86 -12.88 -10.91
N ARG A 84 6.18 -11.63 -11.26
CA ARG A 84 7.59 -11.14 -11.38
C ARG A 84 7.78 -9.72 -10.83
N GLY A 85 6.99 -9.31 -9.86
CA GLY A 85 7.21 -8.07 -9.14
C GLY A 85 6.89 -6.77 -9.91
N SER A 86 6.24 -6.84 -11.08
CA SER A 86 5.85 -5.64 -11.82
C SER A 86 4.81 -4.82 -11.04
N ILE A 87 4.92 -3.50 -11.11
CA ILE A 87 3.92 -2.57 -10.57
C ILE A 87 2.60 -2.74 -11.31
N LEU A 88 1.49 -2.83 -10.58
CA LEU A 88 0.14 -3.00 -11.14
C LEU A 88 -0.48 -1.66 -11.58
N CYS A 89 -0.33 -0.63 -10.75
CA CYS A 89 -0.82 0.71 -11.02
C CYS A 89 0.33 1.71 -10.88
N GLU A 90 0.75 2.31 -12.00
CA GLU A 90 1.86 3.26 -12.05
C GLU A 90 1.45 4.68 -11.63
N LYS A 91 0.17 5.02 -11.78
CA LYS A 91 -0.36 6.34 -11.43
C LYS A 91 -0.51 6.48 -9.93
N GLU A 92 -0.20 7.66 -9.41
CA GLU A 92 -0.41 7.97 -7.99
C GLU A 92 -1.88 7.93 -7.58
N THR A 93 -2.79 8.32 -8.47
CA THR A 93 -4.23 8.30 -8.22
C THR A 93 -5.00 8.03 -9.51
N GLY A 94 -6.20 7.51 -9.37
CA GLY A 94 -7.08 7.30 -10.52
C GLY A 94 -8.38 6.58 -10.16
N VAL A 95 -9.08 6.17 -11.21
CA VAL A 95 -10.25 5.30 -11.11
C VAL A 95 -10.01 4.13 -12.05
N LEU A 96 -10.13 2.92 -11.54
CA LEU A 96 -9.99 1.70 -12.34
C LEU A 96 -11.17 1.57 -13.30
N LYS A 97 -10.91 1.07 -14.49
CA LYS A 97 -11.94 0.84 -15.51
C LYS A 97 -12.83 -0.37 -15.20
N SER A 98 -12.36 -1.27 -14.35
CA SER A 98 -13.06 -2.52 -13.99
C SER A 98 -12.71 -2.96 -12.58
N LYS A 99 -13.39 -3.99 -12.07
CA LYS A 99 -13.13 -4.61 -10.75
C LYS A 99 -11.89 -5.52 -10.73
N VAL A 100 -10.95 -5.29 -11.66
CA VAL A 100 -9.81 -6.16 -11.88
C VAL A 100 -8.54 -5.31 -12.02
N PHE A 101 -7.51 -5.63 -11.27
CA PHE A 101 -6.15 -5.19 -11.55
C PHE A 101 -5.57 -6.09 -12.64
N VAL A 102 -5.08 -5.51 -13.72
CA VAL A 102 -4.40 -6.25 -14.79
C VAL A 102 -2.94 -5.84 -14.82
N CYS A 103 -2.05 -6.81 -14.62
CA CYS A 103 -0.62 -6.57 -14.67
C CYS A 103 -0.21 -6.15 -16.09
N PRO A 104 0.48 -5.01 -16.27
CA PRO A 104 0.87 -4.53 -17.59
C PRO A 104 1.89 -5.43 -18.28
N TYR A 105 2.63 -6.26 -17.51
CA TYR A 105 3.72 -7.06 -18.06
C TYR A 105 3.22 -8.36 -18.72
N HIS A 106 2.56 -9.27 -17.95
CA HIS A 106 2.08 -10.55 -18.47
C HIS A 106 0.58 -10.77 -18.26
N GLN A 107 -0.18 -9.70 -18.01
CA GLN A 107 -1.64 -9.67 -17.91
C GLN A 107 -2.23 -10.62 -16.85
N TRP A 108 -1.46 -10.96 -15.81
CA TRP A 108 -2.05 -11.58 -14.64
C TRP A 108 -3.11 -10.65 -14.05
N SER A 109 -4.25 -11.20 -13.73
CA SER A 109 -5.42 -10.41 -13.35
C SER A 109 -5.87 -10.77 -11.95
N TYR A 110 -6.13 -9.76 -11.12
CA TYR A 110 -6.48 -9.90 -9.71
C TYR A 110 -7.78 -9.17 -9.41
N SER A 111 -8.60 -9.75 -8.52
CA SER A 111 -9.81 -9.10 -8.03
C SER A 111 -9.48 -7.85 -7.20
N VAL A 112 -10.13 -6.74 -7.50
CA VAL A 112 -10.06 -5.52 -6.67
C VAL A 112 -10.76 -5.73 -5.32
N ASP A 113 -11.78 -6.57 -5.27
CA ASP A 113 -12.58 -6.79 -4.07
C ASP A 113 -11.88 -7.72 -3.05
N THR A 114 -11.12 -8.71 -3.54
CA THR A 114 -10.54 -9.77 -2.69
C THR A 114 -9.02 -9.92 -2.81
N GLY A 115 -8.37 -9.33 -3.82
CA GLY A 115 -6.96 -9.55 -4.13
C GLY A 115 -6.67 -10.89 -4.83
N GLN A 116 -7.65 -11.79 -4.95
CA GLN A 116 -7.45 -13.12 -5.52
C GLN A 116 -7.01 -13.07 -6.98
N LEU A 117 -6.12 -13.99 -7.35
CA LEU A 117 -5.77 -14.23 -8.76
C LEU A 117 -6.97 -14.80 -9.51
N LEU A 118 -7.41 -14.06 -10.53
CA LEU A 118 -8.55 -14.45 -11.38
C LEU A 118 -8.09 -15.20 -12.63
N LYS A 119 -7.09 -14.65 -13.34
CA LYS A 119 -6.66 -15.17 -14.64
C LYS A 119 -5.15 -15.00 -14.82
N VAL A 120 -4.55 -15.99 -15.49
CA VAL A 120 -3.19 -15.98 -16.02
C VAL A 120 -3.31 -16.00 -17.54
N ALA A 121 -2.92 -14.92 -18.22
CA ALA A 121 -3.19 -14.77 -19.66
C ALA A 121 -2.44 -15.79 -20.54
N SER A 122 -1.30 -16.31 -20.06
CA SER A 122 -0.47 -17.26 -20.81
C SER A 122 -0.99 -18.70 -20.80
N PHE A 123 -2.07 -18.98 -20.06
CA PHE A 123 -2.61 -20.32 -19.92
C PHE A 123 -4.14 -20.31 -20.15
N SER A 124 -4.63 -21.16 -21.03
CA SER A 124 -6.08 -21.43 -21.16
C SER A 124 -6.62 -22.12 -19.91
N GLU A 125 -5.85 -23.06 -19.36
CA GLU A 125 -6.10 -23.74 -18.10
C GLU A 125 -4.84 -23.72 -17.24
N LEU A 126 -5.01 -23.55 -15.93
CA LEU A 126 -3.89 -23.56 -15.00
C LEU A 126 -3.40 -25.01 -14.80
N PRO A 127 -2.09 -25.22 -14.62
CA PRO A 127 -1.55 -26.55 -14.35
C PRO A 127 -2.20 -27.20 -13.13
N ASP A 128 -2.31 -28.53 -13.14
CA ASP A 128 -2.80 -29.29 -12.00
C ASP A 128 -1.98 -28.96 -10.73
N GLY A 129 -2.68 -28.77 -9.64
CA GLY A 129 -2.07 -28.40 -8.36
C GLY A 129 -1.69 -26.92 -8.20
N PHE A 130 -1.98 -26.06 -9.19
CA PHE A 130 -1.72 -24.63 -9.07
C PHE A 130 -2.66 -23.97 -8.04
N LYS A 131 -2.08 -23.42 -6.99
CA LYS A 131 -2.83 -22.80 -5.90
C LYS A 131 -2.92 -21.28 -6.08
N LYS A 132 -4.06 -20.81 -6.57
CA LYS A 132 -4.31 -19.38 -6.81
C LYS A 132 -4.12 -18.52 -5.55
N ASP A 133 -4.48 -19.03 -4.39
CA ASP A 133 -4.42 -18.30 -3.12
C ASP A 133 -2.99 -17.95 -2.72
N GLU A 134 -2.01 -18.81 -3.04
CA GLU A 134 -0.59 -18.56 -2.73
C GLU A 134 0.01 -17.41 -3.55
N VAL A 135 -0.61 -17.04 -4.66
CA VAL A 135 -0.18 -15.97 -5.57
C VAL A 135 -1.18 -14.83 -5.69
N SER A 136 -2.14 -14.77 -4.79
CA SER A 136 -3.06 -13.63 -4.64
C SER A 136 -2.36 -12.41 -4.05
N LEU A 137 -2.92 -11.22 -4.27
CA LEU A 137 -2.39 -9.98 -3.68
C LEU A 137 -2.55 -10.02 -2.16
N LEU A 138 -1.54 -9.51 -1.46
CA LEU A 138 -1.48 -9.37 0.00
C LEU A 138 -1.77 -7.94 0.39
#